data_b46a925a2ab843a0f6de16fd469c925a
#
_entry.id   b46a925a2ab843a0f6de16fd469c925a
#
_cell.length_a   1.000
_cell.length_b   1.000
_cell.length_c   1.000
_cell.angle_alpha   90.00
_cell.angle_beta   90.00
_cell.angle_gamma   90.00
#
_symmetry.space_group_name_H-M   'P 1'
#
loop_
_entity.id
_entity.type
_entity.pdbx_description
1 polymer ?
#
loop_
_entity_poly.entity_id
_entity_poly.type
_entity_poly.pdbx_seq_one_letter_code
_entity_poly.pdbx_strand_id
1 'polypeptide(L)'
;LLTPPWGSKYTTNINTEMNYWPAEPLNLSDLHDPLFNMIEEVAERGAVTAKAYYNAPGWVLHHNTDLWRGTAAINAANHGIWVTGGAWLSHHFWEHYLFTLDKSFLQKRGYPVMKGAAAFFKHFLVKDPKTGWLISSPSNSPEQGGLVAGPAMDHQIIRSLFKAVISAADILQTDKAFADSLRNMLPQIAPDQIGKHGQLQEWIQDKDNPNNKHRHVSHLWGVYPGTEIVWGKNEKFMDAAKQSLLFRGDAATGWSLGWKINLWARFRDGDHVYTLLKMLLSPAETGGAGSYINLFDAHPPFQIDGNFGGAAGIGEMLLQSHDNQIVLLPALPSALPDGNVKGICARGGFELKMDWKNSSLVAVEVISKAGNQCAIVYQGKSIRFKTEKGKRYLLDANLMIKK
;
A
#
# COMPACT_ATOMS: atom_id res chain seq x y z
N LEU A 1 -14.87 14.27 17.53
CA LEU A 1 -15.95 15.18 17.10
C LEU A 1 -17.30 14.58 17.49
N LEU A 2 -18.20 15.38 18.05
CA LEU A 2 -19.58 14.94 18.36
C LEU A 2 -20.42 14.79 17.09
N THR A 3 -20.08 15.52 16.05
CA THR A 3 -20.66 15.40 14.71
C THR A 3 -19.53 15.12 13.74
N PRO A 4 -19.17 13.84 13.49
CA PRO A 4 -18.11 13.50 12.58
C PRO A 4 -18.47 13.90 11.15
N PRO A 5 -17.53 14.43 10.35
CA PRO A 5 -17.75 14.68 8.94
C PRO A 5 -17.94 13.36 8.16
N TRP A 6 -18.36 13.49 6.91
CA TRP A 6 -18.60 12.37 5.97
C TRP A 6 -19.60 11.33 6.49
N GLY A 7 -20.53 11.76 7.35
CA GLY A 7 -21.58 10.89 7.89
C GLY A 7 -21.08 9.75 8.77
N SER A 8 -19.98 9.95 9.48
CA SER A 8 -19.35 8.94 10.37
C SER A 8 -18.95 7.65 9.68
N LYS A 9 -18.66 7.67 8.38
CA LYS A 9 -18.26 6.49 7.62
C LYS A 9 -16.75 6.29 7.61
N TYR A 10 -16.34 5.05 7.41
CA TYR A 10 -14.96 4.67 7.17
C TYR A 10 -14.70 4.65 5.66
N THR A 11 -13.96 5.61 5.15
CA THR A 11 -13.62 5.68 3.72
C THR A 11 -12.51 4.69 3.42
N THR A 12 -12.74 3.86 2.40
CA THR A 12 -11.91 2.69 2.04
C THR A 12 -11.24 2.83 0.68
N ASN A 13 -11.14 4.04 0.17
CA ASN A 13 -10.39 4.31 -1.06
C ASN A 13 -8.99 4.91 -0.80
N ILE A 14 -8.60 5.03 0.48
CA ILE A 14 -7.27 5.42 1.00
C ILE A 14 -7.24 5.52 2.54
N ASN A 15 -8.26 6.13 3.17
CA ASN A 15 -8.17 6.63 4.53
C ASN A 15 -8.05 5.50 5.56
N THR A 16 -8.95 4.52 5.51
CA THR A 16 -8.93 3.36 6.42
C THR A 16 -7.64 2.57 6.28
N GLU A 17 -7.22 2.31 5.07
CA GLU A 17 -6.00 1.56 4.76
C GLU A 17 -4.74 2.26 5.28
N MET A 18 -4.66 3.58 5.09
CA MET A 18 -3.52 4.39 5.56
C MET A 18 -3.35 4.35 7.07
N ASN A 19 -4.44 4.26 7.83
CA ASN A 19 -4.38 4.16 9.28
C ASN A 19 -3.60 2.94 9.77
N TYR A 20 -3.49 1.91 8.95
CA TYR A 20 -2.81 0.65 9.30
C TYR A 20 -1.46 0.45 8.58
N TRP A 21 -1.04 1.37 7.71
CA TRP A 21 0.27 1.26 7.05
C TRP A 21 1.45 1.16 8.02
N PRO A 22 1.47 1.86 9.19
CA PRO A 22 2.58 1.72 10.14
C PRO A 22 2.52 0.46 11.00
N ALA A 23 1.39 -0.28 11.04
CA ALA A 23 1.18 -1.37 12.00
C ALA A 23 2.28 -2.44 11.93
N GLU A 24 2.53 -3.00 10.78
CA GLU A 24 3.54 -4.05 10.63
C GLU A 24 4.98 -3.50 10.69
N PRO A 25 5.37 -2.48 9.88
CA PRO A 25 6.75 -2.02 9.85
C PRO A 25 7.21 -1.37 11.16
N LEU A 26 6.32 -0.77 11.95
CA LEU A 26 6.67 -0.13 13.21
C LEU A 26 6.44 -1.03 14.45
N ASN A 27 6.33 -2.34 14.26
CA ASN A 27 6.20 -3.34 15.33
C ASN A 27 4.93 -3.18 16.18
N LEU A 28 3.83 -2.81 15.54
CA LEU A 28 2.50 -2.62 16.13
C LEU A 28 1.50 -3.66 15.60
N SER A 29 1.98 -4.82 15.20
CA SER A 29 1.21 -5.87 14.53
C SER A 29 -0.04 -6.29 15.33
N ASP A 30 0.04 -6.34 16.66
CA ASP A 30 -1.09 -6.68 17.53
C ASP A 30 -2.25 -5.66 17.42
N LEU A 31 -1.96 -4.42 17.02
CA LEU A 31 -2.97 -3.38 16.82
C LEU A 31 -3.69 -3.48 15.47
N HIS A 32 -3.27 -4.41 14.61
CA HIS A 32 -3.91 -4.64 13.31
C HIS A 32 -5.19 -5.49 13.43
N ASP A 33 -5.36 -6.26 14.50
CA ASP A 33 -6.46 -7.21 14.67
C ASP A 33 -7.87 -6.59 14.59
N PRO A 34 -8.15 -5.38 15.12
CA PRO A 34 -9.45 -4.74 14.95
C PRO A 34 -9.83 -4.51 13.48
N LEU A 35 -8.86 -4.21 12.60
CA LEU A 35 -9.11 -4.10 11.16
C LEU A 35 -9.47 -5.45 10.56
N PHE A 36 -8.75 -6.51 10.91
CA PHE A 36 -9.05 -7.86 10.40
C PHE A 36 -10.47 -8.29 10.78
N ASN A 37 -10.88 -8.07 12.02
CA ASN A 37 -12.25 -8.37 12.47
C ASN A 37 -13.29 -7.57 11.65
N MET A 38 -13.05 -6.29 11.44
CA MET A 38 -13.93 -5.45 10.61
C MET A 38 -14.02 -5.98 9.17
N ILE A 39 -12.89 -6.35 8.56
CA ILE A 39 -12.89 -6.82 7.16
C ILE A 39 -13.61 -8.15 7.02
N GLU A 40 -13.48 -9.07 7.98
CA GLU A 40 -14.21 -10.34 7.98
C GLU A 40 -15.73 -10.12 8.01
N GLU A 41 -16.23 -9.23 8.88
CA GLU A 41 -17.65 -8.84 8.91
C GLU A 41 -18.10 -8.15 7.62
N VAL A 42 -17.25 -7.25 7.06
CA VAL A 42 -17.50 -6.59 5.77
C VAL A 42 -17.56 -7.60 4.63
N ALA A 43 -16.70 -8.63 4.64
CA ALA A 43 -16.71 -9.67 3.62
C ALA A 43 -18.02 -10.48 3.60
N GLU A 44 -18.58 -10.79 4.76
CA GLU A 44 -19.89 -11.45 4.87
C GLU A 44 -21.00 -10.58 4.25
N ARG A 45 -21.06 -9.28 4.59
CA ARG A 45 -22.04 -8.34 4.02
C ARG A 45 -21.77 -8.08 2.54
N GLY A 46 -20.51 -7.98 2.16
CA GLY A 46 -20.07 -7.78 0.79
C GLY A 46 -20.44 -8.91 -0.16
N ALA A 47 -20.59 -10.14 0.35
CA ALA A 47 -21.09 -11.26 -0.44
C ALA A 47 -22.55 -11.04 -0.88
N VAL A 48 -23.39 -10.47 -0.01
CA VAL A 48 -24.77 -10.12 -0.35
C VAL A 48 -24.78 -9.04 -1.45
N THR A 49 -23.94 -8.01 -1.31
CA THR A 49 -23.83 -6.92 -2.31
C THR A 49 -23.30 -7.44 -3.64
N ALA A 50 -22.27 -8.29 -3.63
CA ALA A 50 -21.73 -8.92 -4.84
C ALA A 50 -22.82 -9.71 -5.60
N LYS A 51 -23.60 -10.49 -4.87
CA LYS A 51 -24.71 -11.25 -5.48
C LYS A 51 -25.81 -10.34 -5.99
N ALA A 52 -26.25 -9.36 -5.21
CA ALA A 52 -27.40 -8.51 -5.54
C ALA A 52 -27.11 -7.54 -6.69
N TYR A 53 -25.92 -6.91 -6.72
CA TYR A 53 -25.60 -5.85 -7.68
C TYR A 53 -24.93 -6.39 -8.95
N TYR A 54 -24.15 -7.46 -8.83
CA TYR A 54 -23.28 -7.95 -9.89
C TYR A 54 -23.55 -9.40 -10.31
N ASN A 55 -24.49 -10.07 -9.61
CA ASN A 55 -24.70 -11.52 -9.74
C ASN A 55 -23.39 -12.34 -9.64
N ALA A 56 -22.41 -11.82 -8.89
CA ALA A 56 -21.08 -12.36 -8.76
C ALA A 56 -20.91 -13.24 -7.50
N PRO A 57 -20.04 -14.25 -7.52
CA PRO A 57 -19.56 -14.93 -6.32
C PRO A 57 -18.56 -14.05 -5.55
N GLY A 58 -18.19 -14.50 -4.35
CA GLY A 58 -17.24 -13.79 -3.51
C GLY A 58 -17.86 -12.56 -2.86
N TRP A 59 -17.08 -11.51 -2.65
CA TRP A 59 -17.54 -10.29 -1.97
C TRP A 59 -16.94 -9.03 -2.56
N VAL A 60 -17.66 -7.90 -2.41
CA VAL A 60 -17.26 -6.58 -2.85
C VAL A 60 -17.51 -5.55 -1.77
N LEU A 61 -16.62 -4.57 -1.68
CA LEU A 61 -16.80 -3.34 -0.93
C LEU A 61 -16.55 -2.16 -1.85
N HIS A 62 -17.43 -1.17 -1.80
CA HIS A 62 -17.27 0.10 -2.50
C HIS A 62 -16.45 1.08 -1.65
N HIS A 63 -16.50 2.38 -1.94
CA HIS A 63 -15.59 3.39 -1.37
C HIS A 63 -15.76 3.68 0.12
N ASN A 64 -16.82 3.20 0.76
CA ASN A 64 -17.09 3.41 2.19
C ASN A 64 -17.71 2.17 2.83
N THR A 65 -17.43 2.02 4.13
CA THR A 65 -18.21 1.20 5.04
C THR A 65 -18.60 2.02 6.27
N ASP A 66 -19.33 1.42 7.20
CA ASP A 66 -19.77 2.08 8.41
C ASP A 66 -19.81 1.11 9.60
N LEU A 67 -20.35 1.57 10.73
CA LEU A 67 -20.52 0.73 11.92
C LEU A 67 -21.37 -0.52 11.65
N TRP A 68 -22.29 -0.44 10.70
CA TRP A 68 -23.21 -1.51 10.31
C TRP A 68 -22.65 -2.42 9.21
N ARG A 69 -21.41 -2.16 8.77
CA ARG A 69 -20.74 -2.90 7.68
C ARG A 69 -21.47 -2.78 6.34
N GLY A 70 -21.97 -1.58 6.03
CA GLY A 70 -22.49 -1.27 4.72
C GLY A 70 -21.43 -1.48 3.64
N THR A 71 -21.80 -2.14 2.53
CA THR A 71 -20.86 -2.48 1.44
C THR A 71 -21.33 -1.98 0.07
N ALA A 72 -22.56 -1.53 -0.02
CA ALA A 72 -23.14 -1.00 -1.26
C ALA A 72 -22.50 0.33 -1.67
N ALA A 73 -22.56 0.66 -2.95
CA ALA A 73 -22.22 1.99 -3.45
C ALA A 73 -23.20 3.01 -2.85
N ILE A 74 -22.66 4.10 -2.32
CA ILE A 74 -23.41 5.18 -1.71
C ILE A 74 -22.96 6.53 -2.27
N ASN A 75 -23.73 7.58 -1.99
CA ASN A 75 -23.52 8.93 -2.50
C ASN A 75 -23.66 9.00 -4.04
N ALA A 76 -22.86 9.83 -4.70
CA ALA A 76 -22.93 9.98 -6.15
C ALA A 76 -22.15 8.86 -6.87
N ALA A 77 -22.68 8.44 -8.04
CA ALA A 77 -22.10 7.36 -8.82
C ALA A 77 -20.64 7.61 -9.24
N ASN A 78 -20.26 8.86 -9.44
CA ASN A 78 -18.93 9.26 -9.90
C ASN A 78 -17.79 9.04 -8.88
N HIS A 79 -18.10 8.65 -7.64
CA HIS A 79 -17.13 8.23 -6.63
C HIS A 79 -17.62 7.04 -5.81
N GLY A 80 -18.94 6.85 -5.69
CA GLY A 80 -19.54 5.75 -4.95
C GLY A 80 -19.33 4.39 -5.59
N ILE A 81 -19.34 4.34 -6.92
CA ILE A 81 -19.11 3.10 -7.68
C ILE A 81 -17.60 2.92 -7.89
N TRP A 82 -16.92 2.49 -6.85
CA TRP A 82 -15.53 2.06 -6.87
C TRP A 82 -15.44 0.68 -6.23
N VAL A 83 -15.03 -0.31 -7.02
CA VAL A 83 -15.25 -1.72 -6.67
C VAL A 83 -14.08 -2.39 -5.95
N THR A 84 -12.95 -1.72 -5.82
CA THR A 84 -11.71 -2.34 -5.33
C THR A 84 -11.44 -2.14 -3.84
N GLY A 85 -12.38 -1.57 -3.07
CA GLY A 85 -12.24 -1.40 -1.62
C GLY A 85 -11.99 -2.71 -0.87
N GLY A 86 -12.75 -3.75 -1.18
CA GLY A 86 -12.55 -5.07 -0.59
C GLY A 86 -11.21 -5.72 -0.98
N ALA A 87 -10.78 -5.54 -2.21
CA ALA A 87 -9.49 -6.04 -2.68
C ALA A 87 -8.32 -5.33 -1.98
N TRP A 88 -8.40 -4.01 -1.81
CA TRP A 88 -7.35 -3.26 -1.12
C TRP A 88 -7.30 -3.60 0.38
N LEU A 89 -8.44 -3.66 1.06
CA LEU A 89 -8.48 -4.11 2.45
C LEU A 89 -7.94 -5.54 2.63
N SER A 90 -8.18 -6.42 1.66
CA SER A 90 -7.62 -7.79 1.67
C SER A 90 -6.09 -7.80 1.64
N HIS A 91 -5.46 -6.76 1.09
CA HIS A 91 -4.00 -6.62 1.06
C HIS A 91 -3.39 -6.60 2.47
N HIS A 92 -4.08 -6.07 3.48
CA HIS A 92 -3.62 -6.05 4.87
C HIS A 92 -3.39 -7.46 5.44
N PHE A 93 -4.22 -8.46 5.09
CA PHE A 93 -4.00 -9.85 5.49
C PHE A 93 -2.73 -10.44 4.89
N TRP A 94 -2.46 -10.11 3.63
CA TRP A 94 -1.25 -10.55 2.96
C TRP A 94 0.00 -9.90 3.55
N GLU A 95 -0.04 -8.59 3.79
CA GLU A 95 1.06 -7.86 4.44
C GLU A 95 1.35 -8.41 5.83
N HIS A 96 0.34 -8.64 6.66
CA HIS A 96 0.51 -9.25 7.97
C HIS A 96 1.22 -10.61 7.86
N TYR A 97 0.79 -11.46 6.92
CA TYR A 97 1.48 -12.73 6.68
C TYR A 97 2.94 -12.52 6.26
N LEU A 98 3.23 -11.58 5.38
CA LEU A 98 4.60 -11.32 4.92
C LEU A 98 5.54 -10.89 6.07
N PHE A 99 5.02 -10.17 7.06
CA PHE A 99 5.80 -9.73 8.22
C PHE A 99 5.91 -10.81 9.31
N THR A 100 4.86 -11.60 9.53
CA THR A 100 4.79 -12.58 10.63
C THR A 100 5.17 -13.99 10.22
N LEU A 101 4.88 -14.37 8.96
CA LEU A 101 4.93 -15.74 8.43
C LEU A 101 4.04 -16.73 9.18
N ASP A 102 2.99 -16.24 9.84
CA ASP A 102 2.01 -17.07 10.52
C ASP A 102 1.08 -17.77 9.51
N LYS A 103 1.41 -19.03 9.20
CA LYS A 103 0.59 -19.86 8.31
C LYS A 103 -0.80 -20.16 8.89
N SER A 104 -0.94 -20.20 10.22
CA SER A 104 -2.25 -20.43 10.85
C SER A 104 -3.17 -19.24 10.63
N PHE A 105 -2.66 -18.02 10.81
CA PHE A 105 -3.38 -16.79 10.47
C PHE A 105 -3.74 -16.75 8.98
N LEU A 106 -2.77 -17.02 8.11
CA LEU A 106 -3.01 -17.04 6.67
C LEU A 106 -4.11 -18.03 6.30
N GLN A 107 -4.06 -19.24 6.83
CA GLN A 107 -5.03 -20.30 6.53
C GLN A 107 -6.43 -20.01 7.05
N LYS A 108 -6.53 -19.51 8.29
CA LYS A 108 -7.81 -19.38 8.99
C LYS A 108 -8.53 -18.08 8.69
N ARG A 109 -7.77 -17.00 8.49
CA ARG A 109 -8.31 -15.62 8.33
C ARG A 109 -7.99 -15.04 6.96
N GLY A 110 -6.70 -14.94 6.60
CA GLY A 110 -6.27 -14.21 5.41
C GLY A 110 -6.74 -14.82 4.11
N TYR A 111 -6.48 -16.11 3.91
CA TYR A 111 -6.78 -16.78 2.64
C TYR A 111 -8.28 -16.79 2.29
N PRO A 112 -9.21 -17.12 3.20
CA PRO A 112 -10.64 -17.10 2.88
C PRO A 112 -11.12 -15.71 2.41
N VAL A 113 -10.71 -14.64 3.08
CA VAL A 113 -11.09 -13.26 2.76
C VAL A 113 -10.52 -12.86 1.39
N MET A 114 -9.22 -13.04 1.18
CA MET A 114 -8.54 -12.73 -0.09
C MET A 114 -9.11 -13.53 -1.27
N LYS A 115 -9.34 -14.84 -1.08
CA LYS A 115 -9.95 -15.72 -2.09
C LYS A 115 -11.34 -15.26 -2.47
N GLY A 116 -12.16 -14.84 -1.49
CA GLY A 116 -13.49 -14.31 -1.73
C GLY A 116 -13.46 -13.04 -2.57
N ALA A 117 -12.59 -12.08 -2.25
CA ALA A 117 -12.40 -10.87 -3.05
C ALA A 117 -11.90 -11.21 -4.47
N ALA A 118 -10.96 -12.14 -4.62
CA ALA A 118 -10.49 -12.59 -5.94
C ALA A 118 -11.57 -13.29 -6.76
N ALA A 119 -12.46 -14.05 -6.12
CA ALA A 119 -13.58 -14.70 -6.79
C ALA A 119 -14.56 -13.69 -7.39
N PHE A 120 -14.79 -12.56 -6.71
CA PHE A 120 -15.56 -11.45 -7.24
C PHE A 120 -14.92 -10.91 -8.53
N PHE A 121 -13.64 -10.54 -8.53
CA PHE A 121 -12.98 -9.98 -9.70
C PHE A 121 -12.81 -10.97 -10.84
N LYS A 122 -12.65 -12.25 -10.54
CA LYS A 122 -12.65 -13.30 -11.57
C LYS A 122 -13.95 -13.32 -12.38
N HIS A 123 -15.07 -12.93 -11.77
CA HIS A 123 -16.39 -12.83 -12.42
C HIS A 123 -16.64 -11.42 -13.00
N PHE A 124 -16.23 -10.38 -12.29
CA PHE A 124 -16.55 -8.98 -12.58
C PHE A 124 -15.77 -8.41 -13.77
N LEU A 125 -14.51 -8.83 -13.96
CA LEU A 125 -13.68 -8.32 -15.04
C LEU A 125 -14.27 -8.63 -16.40
N VAL A 126 -14.28 -7.63 -17.27
CA VAL A 126 -14.77 -7.74 -18.65
C VAL A 126 -13.65 -7.50 -19.65
N LYS A 127 -13.78 -8.06 -20.84
CA LYS A 127 -12.81 -7.84 -21.91
C LYS A 127 -13.08 -6.49 -22.59
N ASP A 128 -12.10 -5.60 -22.58
CA ASP A 128 -12.17 -4.35 -23.35
C ASP A 128 -12.16 -4.65 -24.85
N PRO A 129 -13.17 -4.21 -25.62
CA PRO A 129 -13.26 -4.52 -27.04
C PRO A 129 -12.16 -3.89 -27.90
N LYS A 130 -11.48 -2.84 -27.40
CA LYS A 130 -10.44 -2.12 -28.15
C LYS A 130 -9.05 -2.73 -27.93
N THR A 131 -8.72 -3.05 -26.69
CA THR A 131 -7.39 -3.52 -26.31
C THR A 131 -7.32 -5.04 -26.15
N GLY A 132 -8.45 -5.68 -25.90
CA GLY A 132 -8.53 -7.10 -25.56
C GLY A 132 -8.17 -7.41 -24.11
N TRP A 133 -7.79 -6.44 -23.31
CA TRP A 133 -7.44 -6.63 -21.90
C TRP A 133 -8.67 -6.87 -21.03
N LEU A 134 -8.44 -7.56 -19.91
CA LEU A 134 -9.44 -7.63 -18.83
C LEU A 134 -9.38 -6.35 -18.01
N ILE A 135 -10.53 -5.73 -17.80
CA ILE A 135 -10.68 -4.44 -17.10
C ILE A 135 -11.87 -4.46 -16.15
N SER A 136 -11.81 -3.63 -15.10
CA SER A 136 -12.95 -3.31 -14.24
C SER A 136 -13.91 -2.35 -14.95
N SER A 137 -15.21 -2.64 -14.96
CA SER A 137 -16.20 -1.74 -15.55
C SER A 137 -17.62 -2.07 -15.03
N PRO A 138 -18.38 -1.08 -14.48
CA PRO A 138 -17.97 0.30 -14.22
C PRO A 138 -17.08 0.43 -12.97
N SER A 139 -16.26 1.48 -12.92
CA SER A 139 -15.49 1.88 -11.74
C SER A 139 -15.17 3.38 -11.80
N ASN A 140 -14.27 3.87 -10.93
CA ASN A 140 -13.69 5.21 -11.04
C ASN A 140 -12.23 5.20 -10.55
N SER A 141 -11.48 6.26 -10.88
CA SER A 141 -10.22 6.55 -10.20
C SER A 141 -10.50 7.53 -9.08
N PRO A 142 -10.39 7.14 -7.81
CA PRO A 142 -10.67 8.05 -6.70
C PRO A 142 -9.79 9.31 -6.71
N GLU A 143 -10.36 10.50 -6.65
CA GLU A 143 -11.79 10.86 -6.76
C GLU A 143 -11.99 11.75 -7.97
N GLN A 144 -11.62 11.33 -9.16
CA GLN A 144 -11.69 12.16 -10.37
C GLN A 144 -12.01 11.35 -11.62
N GLY A 145 -12.42 12.05 -12.67
CA GLY A 145 -12.71 11.45 -13.98
C GLY A 145 -14.11 10.83 -14.11
N GLY A 146 -14.91 10.82 -13.03
CA GLY A 146 -16.24 10.23 -13.04
C GLY A 146 -16.25 8.72 -13.20
N LEU A 147 -17.35 8.14 -13.67
CA LEU A 147 -17.41 6.73 -14.01
C LEU A 147 -16.57 6.44 -15.25
N VAL A 148 -15.72 5.44 -15.13
CA VAL A 148 -14.79 5.00 -16.18
C VAL A 148 -14.76 3.48 -16.28
N ALA A 149 -14.14 2.99 -17.34
CA ALA A 149 -13.75 1.60 -17.51
C ALA A 149 -12.21 1.52 -17.37
N GLY A 150 -11.74 0.62 -16.51
CA GLY A 150 -10.34 0.30 -16.38
C GLY A 150 -9.43 1.40 -15.85
N PRO A 151 -9.68 2.00 -14.66
CA PRO A 151 -8.71 2.87 -14.05
C PRO A 151 -7.48 2.09 -13.60
N ALA A 152 -6.29 2.68 -13.70
CA ALA A 152 -5.02 2.02 -13.41
C ALA A 152 -4.95 1.45 -11.99
N MET A 153 -5.46 2.19 -11.01
CA MET A 153 -5.49 1.75 -9.60
C MET A 153 -6.18 0.40 -9.42
N ASP A 154 -7.32 0.21 -10.08
CA ASP A 154 -8.05 -1.06 -9.98
C ASP A 154 -7.21 -2.23 -10.47
N HIS A 155 -6.57 -2.07 -11.62
CA HIS A 155 -5.76 -3.13 -12.20
C HIS A 155 -4.55 -3.47 -11.33
N GLN A 156 -3.90 -2.46 -10.74
CA GLN A 156 -2.78 -2.64 -9.80
C GLN A 156 -3.23 -3.41 -8.56
N ILE A 157 -4.35 -3.02 -7.96
CA ILE A 157 -4.93 -3.70 -6.78
C ILE A 157 -5.33 -5.14 -7.11
N ILE A 158 -6.02 -5.35 -8.24
CA ILE A 158 -6.50 -6.68 -8.64
C ILE A 158 -5.33 -7.61 -8.98
N ARG A 159 -4.30 -7.13 -9.69
CA ARG A 159 -3.10 -7.92 -9.97
C ARG A 159 -2.37 -8.30 -8.67
N SER A 160 -2.26 -7.36 -7.72
CA SER A 160 -1.67 -7.62 -6.40
C SER A 160 -2.47 -8.67 -5.62
N LEU A 161 -3.80 -8.54 -5.56
CA LEU A 161 -4.68 -9.51 -4.92
C LEU A 161 -4.53 -10.91 -5.55
N PHE A 162 -4.54 -11.02 -6.88
CA PHE A 162 -4.40 -12.31 -7.55
C PHE A 162 -3.05 -12.96 -7.24
N LYS A 163 -1.95 -12.19 -7.26
CA LYS A 163 -0.61 -12.67 -6.87
C LYS A 163 -0.58 -13.15 -5.41
N ALA A 164 -1.21 -12.41 -4.50
CA ALA A 164 -1.30 -12.78 -3.08
C ALA A 164 -2.07 -14.09 -2.89
N VAL A 165 -3.24 -14.24 -3.54
CA VAL A 165 -4.05 -15.47 -3.46
C VAL A 165 -3.33 -16.66 -4.06
N ILE A 166 -2.67 -16.49 -5.20
CA ILE A 166 -1.86 -17.55 -5.84
C ILE A 166 -0.74 -17.99 -4.89
N SER A 167 0.01 -17.03 -4.33
CA SER A 167 1.10 -17.32 -3.41
C SER A 167 0.62 -17.99 -2.13
N ALA A 168 -0.50 -17.52 -1.58
CA ALA A 168 -1.10 -18.10 -0.38
C ALA A 168 -1.58 -19.55 -0.64
N ALA A 169 -2.22 -19.81 -1.79
CA ALA A 169 -2.64 -21.15 -2.18
C ALA A 169 -1.45 -22.12 -2.30
N ASP A 170 -0.33 -21.64 -2.90
CA ASP A 170 0.90 -22.43 -3.01
C ASP A 170 1.52 -22.73 -1.62
N ILE A 171 1.57 -21.72 -0.73
CA ILE A 171 2.11 -21.86 0.62
C ILE A 171 1.28 -22.84 1.46
N LEU A 172 -0.05 -22.77 1.32
CA LEU A 172 -1.00 -23.61 2.03
C LEU A 172 -1.28 -24.96 1.34
N GLN A 173 -0.77 -25.12 0.12
CA GLN A 173 -1.01 -26.32 -0.72
C GLN A 173 -2.51 -26.63 -0.90
N THR A 174 -3.29 -25.60 -1.20
CA THR A 174 -4.75 -25.69 -1.33
C THR A 174 -5.24 -25.03 -2.63
N ASP A 175 -6.45 -25.34 -3.04
CA ASP A 175 -7.19 -24.67 -4.14
C ASP A 175 -6.40 -24.49 -5.46
N LYS A 176 -5.57 -25.47 -5.82
CA LYS A 176 -4.70 -25.41 -7.01
C LYS A 176 -5.46 -24.97 -8.27
N ALA A 177 -6.63 -25.52 -8.53
CA ALA A 177 -7.42 -25.18 -9.71
C ALA A 177 -7.86 -23.70 -9.74
N PHE A 178 -8.20 -23.15 -8.56
CA PHE A 178 -8.54 -21.74 -8.45
C PHE A 178 -7.31 -20.87 -8.69
N ALA A 179 -6.17 -21.17 -8.06
CA ALA A 179 -4.90 -20.46 -8.25
C ALA A 179 -4.46 -20.51 -9.72
N ASP A 180 -4.55 -21.65 -10.39
CA ASP A 180 -4.21 -21.79 -11.82
C ASP A 180 -5.14 -20.94 -12.70
N SER A 181 -6.42 -20.82 -12.36
CA SER A 181 -7.31 -19.92 -13.09
C SER A 181 -6.91 -18.46 -12.96
N LEU A 182 -6.45 -18.02 -11.77
CA LEU A 182 -5.93 -16.67 -11.58
C LEU A 182 -4.61 -16.44 -12.31
N ARG A 183 -3.71 -17.43 -12.34
CA ARG A 183 -2.45 -17.37 -13.12
C ARG A 183 -2.72 -17.16 -14.60
N ASN A 184 -3.74 -17.81 -15.15
CA ASN A 184 -4.14 -17.66 -16.53
C ASN A 184 -4.76 -16.29 -16.84
N MET A 185 -5.47 -15.68 -15.87
CA MET A 185 -6.08 -14.35 -16.04
C MET A 185 -5.08 -13.22 -15.85
N LEU A 186 -4.11 -13.38 -14.97
CA LEU A 186 -3.19 -12.32 -14.54
C LEU A 186 -2.52 -11.58 -15.71
N PRO A 187 -1.94 -12.25 -16.72
CA PRO A 187 -1.32 -11.57 -17.88
C PRO A 187 -2.33 -10.91 -18.82
N GLN A 188 -3.63 -11.14 -18.65
CA GLN A 188 -4.68 -10.55 -19.48
C GLN A 188 -5.22 -9.25 -18.88
N ILE A 189 -4.97 -8.99 -17.57
CA ILE A 189 -5.39 -7.74 -16.92
C ILE A 189 -4.60 -6.58 -17.54
N ALA A 190 -5.28 -5.45 -17.78
CA ALA A 190 -4.66 -4.28 -18.36
C ALA A 190 -3.36 -3.90 -17.64
N PRO A 191 -2.24 -3.73 -18.37
CA PRO A 191 -0.96 -3.32 -17.80
C PRO A 191 -0.96 -1.83 -17.46
N ASP A 192 0.02 -1.41 -16.67
CA ASP A 192 0.34 0.01 -16.54
C ASP A 192 0.84 0.57 -17.88
N GLN A 193 0.56 1.84 -18.14
CA GLN A 193 0.92 2.51 -19.38
C GLN A 193 1.63 3.83 -19.11
N ILE A 194 2.53 4.23 -20.01
CA ILE A 194 3.20 5.53 -19.97
C ILE A 194 2.55 6.42 -21.02
N GLY A 195 2.07 7.58 -20.60
CA GLY A 195 1.38 8.52 -21.46
C GLY A 195 2.30 9.48 -22.22
N LYS A 196 1.72 10.30 -23.04
CA LYS A 196 2.40 11.24 -23.96
C LYS A 196 3.26 12.30 -23.26
N HIS A 197 3.06 12.52 -21.97
CA HIS A 197 3.85 13.47 -21.18
C HIS A 197 4.91 12.75 -20.31
N GLY A 198 5.16 11.45 -20.55
CA GLY A 198 6.07 10.62 -19.76
C GLY A 198 5.52 10.21 -18.39
N GLN A 199 4.27 10.50 -18.10
CA GLN A 199 3.61 10.14 -16.85
C GLN A 199 3.08 8.70 -16.86
N LEU A 200 2.89 8.11 -15.69
CA LEU A 200 2.08 6.90 -15.52
C LEU A 200 0.61 7.26 -15.75
N GLN A 201 -0.07 6.56 -16.67
CA GLN A 201 -1.45 6.87 -16.99
C GLN A 201 -2.41 6.49 -15.84
N GLU A 202 -3.35 7.37 -15.53
CA GLU A 202 -4.40 7.10 -14.56
C GLU A 202 -5.59 6.35 -15.19
N TRP A 203 -5.76 6.47 -16.48
CA TRP A 203 -6.84 5.81 -17.25
C TRP A 203 -6.27 5.08 -18.47
N ILE A 204 -7.03 4.12 -19.01
CA ILE A 204 -6.65 3.44 -20.25
C ILE A 204 -6.44 4.45 -21.40
N GLN A 205 -7.29 5.48 -21.45
CA GLN A 205 -7.10 6.58 -22.39
C GLN A 205 -6.08 7.56 -21.84
N ASP A 206 -5.11 7.97 -22.65
CA ASP A 206 -4.12 8.99 -22.30
C ASP A 206 -4.75 10.39 -22.26
N LYS A 207 -5.47 10.67 -21.17
CA LYS A 207 -6.18 11.93 -20.91
C LYS A 207 -5.65 12.70 -19.71
N ASP A 208 -4.55 12.26 -19.14
CA ASP A 208 -3.90 12.92 -18.01
C ASP A 208 -3.51 14.36 -18.35
N ASN A 209 -3.67 15.26 -17.38
CA ASN A 209 -3.35 16.66 -17.53
C ASN A 209 -2.17 17.05 -16.61
N PRO A 210 -1.02 17.50 -17.15
CA PRO A 210 0.14 17.90 -16.35
C PRO A 210 -0.15 19.02 -15.34
N ASN A 211 -1.18 19.83 -15.57
CA ASN A 211 -1.58 20.91 -14.67
C ASN A 211 -2.56 20.46 -13.58
N ASN A 212 -2.98 19.18 -13.57
CA ASN A 212 -3.90 18.66 -12.58
C ASN A 212 -3.21 18.54 -11.21
N LYS A 213 -3.66 19.32 -10.22
CA LYS A 213 -3.17 19.34 -8.84
C LYS A 213 -4.09 18.60 -7.86
N HIS A 214 -4.86 17.66 -8.37
CA HIS A 214 -5.77 16.87 -7.51
C HIS A 214 -4.97 16.15 -6.42
N ARG A 215 -5.54 16.10 -5.21
CA ARG A 215 -4.89 15.50 -4.03
C ARG A 215 -4.72 13.98 -4.11
N HIS A 216 -5.57 13.28 -4.86
CA HIS A 216 -5.43 11.85 -5.07
C HIS A 216 -4.35 11.52 -6.10
N VAL A 217 -3.63 10.43 -5.85
CA VAL A 217 -2.57 9.87 -6.70
C VAL A 217 -2.81 8.39 -6.95
N SER A 218 -4.08 8.04 -7.21
CA SER A 218 -4.61 6.68 -7.24
C SER A 218 -3.83 5.73 -8.14
N HIS A 219 -3.41 6.19 -9.33
CA HIS A 219 -2.59 5.43 -10.29
C HIS A 219 -1.16 5.14 -9.82
N LEU A 220 -0.73 5.71 -8.68
CA LEU A 220 0.57 5.41 -8.07
C LEU A 220 0.48 4.33 -6.99
N TRP A 221 -0.69 3.70 -6.83
CA TRP A 221 -0.87 2.60 -5.88
C TRP A 221 0.14 1.46 -6.11
N GLY A 222 0.49 1.17 -7.35
CA GLY A 222 1.47 0.14 -7.70
C GLY A 222 2.89 0.42 -7.21
N VAL A 223 3.23 1.68 -6.88
CA VAL A 223 4.48 2.07 -6.22
C VAL A 223 4.37 1.91 -4.72
N TYR A 224 3.31 2.48 -4.12
CA TYR A 224 2.99 2.38 -2.69
C TYR A 224 1.48 2.52 -2.44
N PRO A 225 0.87 1.64 -1.64
CA PRO A 225 1.44 0.53 -0.87
C PRO A 225 1.77 -0.71 -1.71
N GLY A 226 1.37 -0.75 -2.97
CA GLY A 226 1.70 -1.82 -3.90
C GLY A 226 3.21 -2.02 -4.07
N THR A 227 3.56 -3.09 -4.78
CA THR A 227 4.94 -3.53 -4.99
C THR A 227 5.16 -4.00 -6.43
N GLU A 228 4.42 -3.44 -7.38
CA GLU A 228 4.54 -3.79 -8.80
C GLU A 228 5.58 -2.91 -9.51
N ILE A 229 5.67 -1.64 -9.12
CA ILE A 229 6.64 -0.68 -9.65
C ILE A 229 7.72 -0.49 -8.59
N VAL A 230 8.90 -1.04 -8.86
CA VAL A 230 9.99 -1.18 -7.88
C VAL A 230 11.27 -0.56 -8.42
N TRP A 231 11.95 0.21 -7.58
CA TRP A 231 13.26 0.79 -7.86
C TRP A 231 14.29 -0.27 -8.29
N GLY A 232 15.00 -0.04 -9.39
CA GLY A 232 15.99 -0.94 -9.93
C GLY A 232 15.44 -2.13 -10.73
N LYS A 233 14.11 -2.25 -10.88
CA LYS A 233 13.45 -3.30 -11.68
C LYS A 233 12.60 -2.77 -12.82
N ASN A 234 11.80 -1.74 -12.55
CA ASN A 234 10.85 -1.19 -13.51
C ASN A 234 11.14 0.30 -13.72
N GLU A 235 12.38 0.67 -14.03
CA GLU A 235 12.84 2.07 -14.02
C GLU A 235 11.96 2.99 -14.88
N LYS A 236 11.57 2.56 -16.08
CA LYS A 236 10.67 3.34 -16.95
C LYS A 236 9.33 3.67 -16.28
N PHE A 237 8.74 2.70 -15.59
CA PHE A 237 7.48 2.92 -14.84
C PHE A 237 7.73 3.71 -13.56
N MET A 238 8.89 3.55 -12.92
CA MET A 238 9.28 4.33 -11.75
C MET A 238 9.45 5.80 -12.12
N ASP A 239 10.13 6.10 -13.23
CA ASP A 239 10.28 7.47 -13.75
C ASP A 239 8.93 8.06 -14.14
N ALA A 240 8.08 7.29 -14.79
CA ALA A 240 6.73 7.73 -15.18
C ALA A 240 5.84 8.00 -13.95
N ALA A 241 5.95 7.18 -12.91
CA ALA A 241 5.24 7.40 -11.64
C ALA A 241 5.76 8.66 -10.92
N LYS A 242 7.07 8.87 -10.91
CA LYS A 242 7.69 10.10 -10.38
C LYS A 242 7.22 11.33 -11.16
N GLN A 243 7.13 11.23 -12.48
CA GLN A 243 6.60 12.31 -13.34
C GLN A 243 5.13 12.62 -13.01
N SER A 244 4.30 11.60 -12.79
CA SER A 244 2.92 11.79 -12.33
C SER A 244 2.85 12.54 -11.00
N LEU A 245 3.72 12.17 -10.05
CA LEU A 245 3.75 12.81 -8.73
C LEU A 245 4.20 14.27 -8.83
N LEU A 246 5.16 14.57 -9.70
CA LEU A 246 5.59 15.96 -10.00
C LEU A 246 4.44 16.80 -10.58
N PHE A 247 3.60 16.24 -11.44
CA PHE A 247 2.41 16.94 -11.94
C PHE A 247 1.44 17.30 -10.81
N ARG A 248 1.21 16.40 -9.86
CA ARG A 248 0.36 16.65 -8.68
C ARG A 248 0.96 17.72 -7.74
N GLY A 249 2.30 17.84 -7.71
CA GLY A 249 3.02 18.76 -6.83
C GLY A 249 2.95 18.37 -5.36
N ASP A 250 3.57 19.17 -4.51
CA ASP A 250 3.72 18.88 -3.09
C ASP A 250 2.53 19.34 -2.25
N ALA A 251 1.99 20.52 -2.59
CA ALA A 251 0.89 21.11 -1.83
C ALA A 251 -0.29 20.15 -1.72
N ALA A 252 -0.62 19.79 -0.49
CA ALA A 252 -1.71 18.87 -0.18
C ALA A 252 -2.05 18.96 1.32
N THR A 253 -3.16 18.34 1.69
CA THR A 253 -3.59 18.22 3.09
C THR A 253 -3.39 16.80 3.58
N GLY A 254 -3.19 16.62 4.86
CA GLY A 254 -3.32 15.43 5.63
C GLY A 254 -2.87 14.13 4.99
N TRP A 255 -3.83 13.25 4.76
CA TRP A 255 -3.58 11.93 4.16
C TRP A 255 -2.87 12.00 2.79
N SER A 256 -3.12 13.03 2.01
CA SER A 256 -2.44 13.18 0.71
C SER A 256 -0.95 13.45 0.87
N LEU A 257 -0.55 14.27 1.85
CA LEU A 257 0.86 14.43 2.23
C LEU A 257 1.44 13.11 2.72
N GLY A 258 0.72 12.39 3.61
CA GLY A 258 1.13 11.07 4.08
C GLY A 258 1.41 10.09 2.93
N TRP A 259 0.54 10.04 1.91
CA TRP A 259 0.78 9.18 0.75
C TRP A 259 1.99 9.61 -0.07
N LYS A 260 2.11 10.92 -0.35
CA LYS A 260 3.25 11.48 -1.11
C LYS A 260 4.59 11.24 -0.40
N ILE A 261 4.63 11.33 0.94
CA ILE A 261 5.83 11.01 1.74
C ILE A 261 6.29 9.57 1.47
N ASN A 262 5.37 8.61 1.51
CA ASN A 262 5.68 7.21 1.22
C ASN A 262 6.15 7.01 -0.23
N LEU A 263 5.52 7.67 -1.19
CA LEU A 263 5.92 7.61 -2.60
C LEU A 263 7.34 8.17 -2.82
N TRP A 264 7.66 9.33 -2.24
CA TRP A 264 9.00 9.89 -2.34
C TRP A 264 10.06 9.03 -1.65
N ALA A 265 9.70 8.35 -0.55
CA ALA A 265 10.57 7.35 0.07
C ALA A 265 10.85 6.17 -0.89
N ARG A 266 9.84 5.70 -1.64
CA ARG A 266 10.00 4.65 -2.67
C ARG A 266 10.81 5.14 -3.87
N PHE A 267 10.76 6.43 -4.20
CA PHE A 267 11.64 7.06 -5.20
C PHE A 267 13.05 7.34 -4.66
N ARG A 268 13.35 6.96 -3.41
CA ARG A 268 14.65 7.14 -2.73
C ARG A 268 15.11 8.60 -2.65
N ASP A 269 14.19 9.53 -2.57
CA ASP A 269 14.43 10.96 -2.46
C ASP A 269 14.17 11.43 -1.01
N GLY A 270 15.16 11.23 -0.14
CA GLY A 270 15.04 11.51 1.30
C GLY A 270 14.86 13.01 1.61
N ASP A 271 15.50 13.88 0.86
CA ASP A 271 15.37 15.33 1.10
C ASP A 271 13.98 15.84 0.72
N HIS A 272 13.37 15.25 -0.30
CA HIS A 272 11.98 15.51 -0.65
C HIS A 272 11.02 14.96 0.42
N VAL A 273 11.26 13.74 0.91
CA VAL A 273 10.53 13.18 2.07
C VAL A 273 10.57 14.14 3.26
N TYR A 274 11.76 14.64 3.61
CA TYR A 274 11.93 15.56 4.72
C TYR A 274 11.19 16.90 4.52
N THR A 275 11.17 17.39 3.29
CA THR A 275 10.41 18.59 2.93
C THR A 275 8.92 18.40 3.17
N LEU A 276 8.35 17.29 2.74
CA LEU A 276 6.94 16.99 2.95
C LEU A 276 6.60 16.69 4.43
N LEU A 277 7.52 16.06 5.17
CA LEU A 277 7.38 15.88 6.63
C LEU A 277 7.33 17.23 7.36
N LYS A 278 8.16 18.20 6.98
CA LYS A 278 8.08 19.56 7.53
C LYS A 278 6.73 20.23 7.23
N MET A 279 6.19 20.02 6.02
CA MET A 279 4.86 20.54 5.66
C MET A 279 3.77 19.90 6.52
N LEU A 280 3.82 18.58 6.71
CA LEU A 280 2.85 17.84 7.53
C LEU A 280 2.88 18.27 9.00
N LEU A 281 4.08 18.54 9.54
CA LEU A 281 4.31 18.87 10.94
C LEU A 281 4.29 20.38 11.23
N SER A 282 4.18 21.24 10.20
CA SER A 282 4.04 22.68 10.44
C SER A 282 2.70 23.00 11.11
N PRO A 283 2.64 24.09 11.90
CA PRO A 283 1.37 24.50 12.50
C PRO A 283 0.28 24.72 11.44
N ALA A 284 -0.88 24.10 11.65
CA ALA A 284 -2.02 24.26 10.75
C ALA A 284 -2.61 25.67 10.95
N GLU A 285 -2.59 26.46 9.88
CA GLU A 285 -3.34 27.70 9.80
C GLU A 285 -4.81 27.42 9.43
N THR A 286 -5.67 28.42 9.60
CA THR A 286 -7.08 28.28 9.26
C THR A 286 -7.26 27.93 7.79
N GLY A 287 -7.75 26.71 7.53
CA GLY A 287 -7.99 26.19 6.18
C GLY A 287 -6.78 25.56 5.47
N GLY A 288 -5.62 25.45 6.15
CA GLY A 288 -4.37 24.91 5.59
C GLY A 288 -4.06 23.47 5.99
N ALA A 289 -3.04 22.88 5.35
CA ALA A 289 -2.41 21.65 5.79
C ALA A 289 -1.57 21.87 7.05
N GLY A 290 -1.03 20.80 7.61
CA GLY A 290 -0.15 20.83 8.77
C GLY A 290 -0.74 20.07 9.95
N SER A 291 -0.31 20.42 11.17
CA SER A 291 -0.76 19.79 12.40
C SER A 291 -1.36 20.81 13.36
N TYR A 292 -2.48 20.45 13.97
CA TYR A 292 -3.08 21.25 15.05
C TYR A 292 -2.21 21.24 16.32
N ILE A 293 -2.50 22.13 17.28
CA ILE A 293 -1.75 22.23 18.56
C ILE A 293 -1.68 20.90 19.31
N ASN A 294 -2.70 20.06 19.17
CA ASN A 294 -2.74 18.72 19.75
C ASN A 294 -1.99 17.65 18.93
N LEU A 295 -1.20 18.06 17.95
CA LEU A 295 -0.42 17.24 17.03
C LEU A 295 -1.25 16.40 16.05
N PHE A 296 -2.55 16.58 16.00
CA PHE A 296 -3.39 15.92 15.03
C PHE A 296 -3.27 16.59 13.65
N ASP A 297 -3.25 15.76 12.63
CA ASP A 297 -3.17 16.20 11.25
C ASP A 297 -4.37 17.02 10.80
N ALA A 298 -4.11 18.02 9.98
CA ALA A 298 -5.11 18.92 9.43
C ALA A 298 -5.42 18.59 7.96
N HIS A 299 -6.64 18.19 7.74
CA HIS A 299 -7.28 18.16 6.42
C HIS A 299 -8.47 19.11 6.37
N PRO A 300 -8.47 20.22 7.09
CA PRO A 300 -9.63 20.80 7.77
C PRO A 300 -10.97 20.14 7.40
N PRO A 301 -11.68 19.46 8.34
CA PRO A 301 -11.31 19.22 9.73
C PRO A 301 -10.22 18.13 9.89
N PHE A 302 -9.85 17.83 11.16
CA PHE A 302 -8.92 16.76 11.53
C PHE A 302 -9.23 15.41 10.88
N GLN A 303 -8.17 14.75 10.39
CA GLN A 303 -8.16 13.35 9.94
C GLN A 303 -6.89 12.67 10.45
N ILE A 304 -7.00 11.56 11.18
CA ILE A 304 -5.85 10.84 11.76
C ILE A 304 -4.97 10.14 10.71
N ASP A 305 -5.51 9.85 9.56
CA ASP A 305 -4.87 9.13 8.47
C ASP A 305 -3.56 9.78 8.01
N GLY A 306 -3.46 11.10 7.97
CA GLY A 306 -2.19 11.78 7.66
C GLY A 306 -1.11 11.57 8.72
N ASN A 307 -1.46 11.47 10.01
CA ASN A 307 -0.52 11.11 11.07
C ASN A 307 0.06 9.71 10.84
N PHE A 308 -0.79 8.73 10.56
CA PHE A 308 -0.36 7.35 10.32
C PHE A 308 0.40 7.20 9.00
N GLY A 309 -0.04 7.89 7.94
CA GLY A 309 0.67 7.92 6.66
C GLY A 309 2.07 8.53 6.79
N GLY A 310 2.21 9.60 7.57
CA GLY A 310 3.50 10.22 7.88
C GLY A 310 4.43 9.28 8.67
N ALA A 311 3.90 8.59 9.68
CA ALA A 311 4.65 7.61 10.47
C ALA A 311 5.14 6.45 9.59
N ALA A 312 4.27 5.90 8.74
CA ALA A 312 4.65 4.87 7.77
C ALA A 312 5.75 5.35 6.81
N GLY A 313 5.65 6.61 6.34
CA GLY A 313 6.65 7.21 5.47
C GLY A 313 8.02 7.37 6.11
N ILE A 314 8.10 7.69 7.42
CA ILE A 314 9.34 7.65 8.17
C ILE A 314 9.92 6.22 8.21
N GLY A 315 9.05 5.21 8.39
CA GLY A 315 9.45 3.81 8.29
C GLY A 315 10.05 3.47 6.92
N GLU A 316 9.36 3.80 5.84
CA GLU A 316 9.80 3.57 4.44
C GLU A 316 11.08 4.34 4.09
N MET A 317 11.30 5.51 4.67
CA MET A 317 12.53 6.29 4.53
C MET A 317 13.75 5.56 5.09
N LEU A 318 13.55 4.84 6.21
CA LEU A 318 14.63 4.16 6.94
C LEU A 318 14.82 2.70 6.49
N LEU A 319 13.74 2.01 6.12
CA LEU A 319 13.79 0.60 5.78
C LEU A 319 12.71 0.22 4.78
N GLN A 320 13.09 -0.46 3.69
CA GLN A 320 12.17 -1.05 2.72
C GLN A 320 12.41 -2.55 2.60
N SER A 321 11.32 -3.33 2.51
CA SER A 321 11.44 -4.80 2.43
C SER A 321 10.46 -5.44 1.44
N HIS A 322 9.98 -4.67 0.47
CA HIS A 322 8.91 -5.08 -0.47
C HIS A 322 9.40 -5.90 -1.68
N ASP A 323 10.70 -6.12 -1.83
CA ASP A 323 11.29 -6.80 -2.98
C ASP A 323 12.13 -8.03 -2.58
N ASN A 324 11.65 -8.81 -1.61
CA ASN A 324 12.35 -9.99 -1.07
C ASN A 324 13.77 -9.70 -0.57
N GLN A 325 14.06 -8.46 -0.26
CA GLN A 325 15.31 -7.98 0.33
C GLN A 325 15.04 -6.79 1.25
N ILE A 326 15.86 -6.64 2.26
CA ILE A 326 15.81 -5.54 3.22
C ILE A 326 16.79 -4.46 2.75
N VAL A 327 16.27 -3.31 2.34
CA VAL A 327 17.07 -2.16 1.92
C VAL A 327 17.19 -1.20 3.10
N LEU A 328 18.42 -0.95 3.53
CA LEU A 328 18.71 -0.10 4.68
C LEU A 328 18.92 1.35 4.24
N LEU A 329 18.31 2.30 4.95
CA LEU A 329 18.40 3.74 4.75
C LEU A 329 18.19 4.18 3.28
N PRO A 330 17.15 3.65 2.59
CA PRO A 330 16.99 3.89 1.15
C PRO A 330 16.72 5.34 0.80
N ALA A 331 16.15 6.13 1.72
CA ALA A 331 15.78 7.52 1.52
C ALA A 331 16.14 8.39 2.75
N LEU A 332 17.34 8.19 3.29
CA LEU A 332 17.83 8.99 4.42
C LEU A 332 18.05 10.45 3.98
N PRO A 333 17.38 11.46 4.59
CA PRO A 333 17.56 12.85 4.24
C PRO A 333 18.90 13.41 4.74
N SER A 334 19.45 14.38 4.04
CA SER A 334 20.68 15.07 4.43
C SER A 334 20.56 15.79 5.79
N ALA A 335 19.34 16.17 6.15
CA ALA A 335 19.03 16.82 7.43
C ALA A 335 19.10 15.88 8.66
N LEU A 336 19.20 14.57 8.46
CA LEU A 336 19.31 13.56 9.54
C LEU A 336 20.61 12.75 9.39
N PRO A 337 21.80 13.38 9.47
CA PRO A 337 23.07 12.71 9.20
C PRO A 337 23.42 11.66 10.26
N ASP A 338 22.93 11.82 11.47
CA ASP A 338 23.18 10.92 12.60
C ASP A 338 21.86 10.45 13.19
N GLY A 339 21.81 9.19 13.63
CA GLY A 339 20.61 8.67 14.27
C GLY A 339 20.66 7.17 14.54
N ASN A 340 19.59 6.70 15.15
CA ASN A 340 19.34 5.29 15.35
C ASN A 340 17.84 5.00 15.32
N VAL A 341 17.51 3.76 15.01
CA VAL A 341 16.14 3.21 15.10
C VAL A 341 16.23 1.79 15.67
N LYS A 342 15.26 1.43 16.51
CA LYS A 342 15.16 0.10 17.10
C LYS A 342 13.75 -0.41 17.03
N GLY A 343 13.59 -1.70 16.71
CA GLY A 343 12.29 -2.38 16.67
C GLY A 343 11.55 -2.22 15.35
N ILE A 344 12.16 -1.63 14.31
CA ILE A 344 11.57 -1.57 12.98
C ILE A 344 11.53 -2.99 12.38
N CYS A 345 10.40 -3.35 11.77
CA CYS A 345 10.18 -4.68 11.22
C CYS A 345 10.32 -4.72 9.70
N ALA A 346 10.70 -5.88 9.20
CA ALA A 346 10.80 -6.17 7.78
C ALA A 346 10.07 -7.47 7.43
N ARG A 347 9.55 -7.54 6.21
CA ARG A 347 8.95 -8.76 5.67
C ARG A 347 9.93 -9.92 5.75
N GLY A 348 9.43 -11.12 5.96
CA GLY A 348 10.25 -12.30 6.20
C GLY A 348 10.46 -12.64 7.68
N GLY A 349 9.80 -11.92 8.60
CA GLY A 349 9.88 -12.16 10.04
C GLY A 349 11.17 -11.62 10.66
N PHE A 350 11.55 -10.41 10.31
CA PHE A 350 12.75 -9.75 10.85
C PHE A 350 12.41 -8.49 11.62
N GLU A 351 13.12 -8.29 12.74
CA GLU A 351 13.14 -7.03 13.50
C GLU A 351 14.55 -6.48 13.48
N LEU A 352 14.72 -5.18 13.26
CA LEU A 352 16.01 -4.55 13.09
C LEU A 352 16.25 -3.42 14.08
N LYS A 353 17.54 -3.25 14.44
CA LYS A 353 18.09 -2.04 15.02
C LYS A 353 19.18 -1.52 14.08
N MET A 354 19.14 -0.24 13.75
CA MET A 354 20.16 0.41 12.92
C MET A 354 20.73 1.63 13.62
N ASP A 355 22.04 1.82 13.51
CA ASP A 355 22.75 3.02 13.92
C ASP A 355 23.45 3.60 12.68
N TRP A 356 23.32 4.92 12.46
CA TRP A 356 24.02 5.61 11.39
C TRP A 356 24.66 6.90 11.87
N LYS A 357 25.75 7.31 11.22
CA LYS A 357 26.51 8.52 11.53
C LYS A 357 27.13 9.09 10.26
N ASN A 358 27.14 10.42 10.14
CA ASN A 358 27.60 11.12 8.94
C ASN A 358 26.93 10.56 7.67
N SER A 359 25.60 10.42 7.71
CA SER A 359 24.75 9.85 6.64
C SER A 359 25.15 8.44 6.19
N SER A 360 25.87 7.69 7.00
CA SER A 360 26.34 6.34 6.68
C SER A 360 25.99 5.34 7.78
N LEU A 361 25.57 4.14 7.38
CA LEU A 361 25.31 3.03 8.29
C LEU A 361 26.59 2.74 9.12
N VAL A 362 26.42 2.62 10.43
CA VAL A 362 27.49 2.18 11.33
C VAL A 362 27.35 0.69 11.63
N ALA A 363 26.15 0.27 11.98
CA ALA A 363 25.84 -1.12 12.27
C ALA A 363 24.34 -1.39 12.10
N VAL A 364 24.02 -2.64 11.82
CA VAL A 364 22.64 -3.16 11.88
C VAL A 364 22.61 -4.47 12.66
N GLU A 365 21.71 -4.54 13.63
CA GLU A 365 21.34 -5.78 14.30
C GLU A 365 20.05 -6.31 13.70
N VAL A 366 20.03 -7.58 13.33
CA VAL A 366 18.87 -8.29 12.78
C VAL A 366 18.47 -9.39 13.74
N ILE A 367 17.22 -9.36 14.19
CA ILE A 367 16.60 -10.43 14.98
C ILE A 367 15.71 -11.22 14.02
N SER A 368 15.98 -12.51 13.87
CA SER A 368 15.15 -13.40 13.06
C SER A 368 14.03 -14.00 13.91
N LYS A 369 12.79 -13.58 13.67
CA LYS A 369 11.62 -14.13 14.38
C LYS A 369 11.14 -15.46 13.80
N ALA A 370 11.45 -15.75 12.53
CA ALA A 370 10.92 -16.90 11.80
C ALA A 370 11.97 -17.92 11.34
N GLY A 371 13.26 -17.59 11.34
CA GLY A 371 14.33 -18.48 10.86
C GLY A 371 14.49 -18.52 9.35
N ASN A 372 14.07 -17.48 8.65
CA ASN A 372 14.14 -17.38 7.20
C ASN A 372 15.54 -16.99 6.68
N GLN A 373 15.76 -17.16 5.39
CA GLN A 373 16.89 -16.55 4.72
C GLN A 373 16.74 -15.03 4.73
N CYS A 374 17.77 -14.34 5.24
CA CYS A 374 17.84 -12.89 5.26
C CYS A 374 18.65 -12.38 4.07
N ALA A 375 18.11 -11.39 3.34
CA ALA A 375 18.81 -10.68 2.28
C ALA A 375 18.80 -9.20 2.59
N ILE A 376 19.98 -8.58 2.72
CA ILE A 376 20.13 -7.17 3.06
C ILE A 376 20.89 -6.46 1.95
N VAL A 377 20.47 -5.23 1.66
CA VAL A 377 21.11 -4.33 0.70
C VAL A 377 21.35 -2.98 1.34
N TYR A 378 22.55 -2.44 1.15
CA TYR A 378 22.93 -1.10 1.55
C TYR A 378 23.93 -0.49 0.57
N GLN A 379 23.59 0.65 -0.05
CA GLN A 379 24.47 1.38 -0.98
C GLN A 379 25.18 0.48 -2.02
N GLY A 380 24.43 -0.36 -2.72
CA GLY A 380 24.95 -1.25 -3.74
C GLY A 380 25.65 -2.53 -3.23
N LYS A 381 25.94 -2.62 -1.93
CA LYS A 381 26.40 -3.85 -1.29
C LYS A 381 25.24 -4.74 -0.93
N SER A 382 25.42 -6.06 -1.00
CA SER A 382 24.37 -7.02 -0.60
C SER A 382 24.97 -8.22 0.10
N ILE A 383 24.20 -8.76 1.05
CA ILE A 383 24.50 -10.04 1.70
C ILE A 383 23.25 -10.90 1.75
N ARG A 384 23.43 -12.21 1.63
CA ARG A 384 22.36 -13.19 1.84
C ARG A 384 22.88 -14.30 2.74
N PHE A 385 22.17 -14.58 3.84
CA PHE A 385 22.59 -15.58 4.81
C PHE A 385 21.38 -16.29 5.42
N LYS A 386 21.61 -17.53 5.89
CA LYS A 386 20.60 -18.31 6.61
C LYS A 386 20.51 -17.80 8.04
N THR A 387 19.30 -17.71 8.56
CA THR A 387 19.06 -17.35 9.96
C THR A 387 18.39 -18.49 10.72
N GLU A 388 18.48 -18.44 12.05
CA GLU A 388 17.77 -19.32 12.95
C GLU A 388 16.75 -18.52 13.77
N LYS A 389 15.60 -19.09 14.01
CA LYS A 389 14.54 -18.44 14.78
C LYS A 389 15.03 -18.03 16.18
N GLY A 390 14.80 -16.78 16.53
CA GLY A 390 15.20 -16.18 17.81
C GLY A 390 16.65 -15.68 17.87
N LYS A 391 17.47 -15.97 16.86
CA LYS A 391 18.87 -15.53 16.83
C LYS A 391 19.01 -14.08 16.39
N ARG A 392 20.11 -13.45 16.89
CA ARG A 392 20.54 -12.09 16.55
C ARG A 392 21.79 -12.15 15.69
N TYR A 393 21.87 -11.26 14.71
CA TYR A 393 22.99 -11.13 13.80
C TYR A 393 23.39 -9.67 13.73
N LEU A 394 24.63 -9.37 14.11
CA LEU A 394 25.19 -8.02 14.06
C LEU A 394 26.03 -7.89 12.79
N LEU A 395 25.73 -6.88 11.97
CA LEU A 395 26.51 -6.57 10.78
C LEU A 395 27.11 -5.17 10.89
N ASP A 396 28.30 -5.00 10.34
CA ASP A 396 28.92 -3.68 10.21
C ASP A 396 28.45 -2.91 8.96
N ALA A 397 29.05 -1.73 8.74
CA ALA A 397 28.75 -0.87 7.58
C ALA A 397 29.06 -1.52 6.21
N ASN A 398 29.85 -2.57 6.18
CA ASN A 398 30.16 -3.35 4.98
C ASN A 398 29.29 -4.59 4.83
N LEU A 399 28.27 -4.74 5.69
CA LEU A 399 27.39 -5.90 5.78
C LEU A 399 28.13 -7.19 6.16
N MET A 400 29.30 -7.10 6.83
CA MET A 400 30.02 -8.25 7.35
C MET A 400 29.45 -8.66 8.70
N ILE A 401 29.06 -9.94 8.84
CA ILE A 401 28.53 -10.47 10.09
C ILE A 401 29.66 -10.52 11.11
N LYS A 402 29.47 -9.83 12.24
CA LYS A 402 30.38 -9.89 13.39
C LYS A 402 30.14 -11.17 14.17
N LYS A 403 31.21 -11.83 14.54
CA LYS A 403 31.20 -13.02 15.42
C LYS A 403 30.85 -12.66 16.85
#